data_e3839de745eb6796707cf89049ab333e
#
_entry.id   e3839de745eb6796707cf89049ab333e
#
_cell.length_a   1.000
_cell.length_b   1.000
_cell.length_c   1.000
_cell.angle_alpha   90.00
_cell.angle_beta   90.00
_cell.angle_gamma   90.00
#
_symmetry.space_group_name_H-M   'P 1'
#
loop_
_entity.id
_entity.type
_entity.pdbx_description
1 polymer ?
#
loop_
_entity_poly.entity_id
_entity_poly.type
_entity_poly.pdbx_seq_one_letter_code
_entity_poly.pdbx_strand_id
1 'polypeptide(L)'
;MIASLRLGLALALLPLPAVAQRSDALAVERAALTMRPGAHRWADDPTLPGPVSIVVSVPMQMAFVYRGDVLIGATTVSTGKPGKTTPIGEYAILQKRPFHRSNLYNNAPMPFMQRLTWDGVAMHAGNLPGFPASHGCIRIPTAFARALFAATALGGQVAVVNDVIAFPAYRPADPVPRLEAEVAMLAGRDDRVSSGGRRGEPR
;
A
#
# COMPACT_ATOMS: atom_id res chain seq x y z
N MET A 1 -12.90 -6.91 -60.41
CA MET A 1 -13.64 -7.18 -59.14
C MET A 1 -12.64 -7.05 -58.01
N ILE A 2 -12.65 -5.92 -57.31
CA ILE A 2 -11.72 -5.63 -56.20
C ILE A 2 -12.52 -5.76 -54.90
N ALA A 3 -12.26 -6.79 -54.12
CA ALA A 3 -12.92 -7.03 -52.84
C ALA A 3 -12.22 -6.15 -51.75
N SER A 4 -12.91 -5.15 -51.24
CA SER A 4 -12.46 -4.31 -50.16
C SER A 4 -12.63 -5.05 -48.83
N LEU A 5 -11.53 -5.52 -48.24
CA LEU A 5 -11.47 -6.08 -46.91
C LEU A 5 -11.58 -4.96 -45.86
N ARG A 6 -12.75 -4.80 -45.25
CA ARG A 6 -12.96 -3.86 -44.12
C ARG A 6 -12.45 -4.53 -42.83
N LEU A 7 -11.26 -4.13 -42.38
CA LEU A 7 -10.72 -4.49 -41.08
C LEU A 7 -11.49 -3.73 -39.98
N GLY A 8 -12.46 -4.39 -39.36
CA GLY A 8 -13.20 -3.84 -38.22
C GLY A 8 -12.32 -3.89 -36.95
N LEU A 9 -11.88 -2.72 -36.51
CA LEU A 9 -11.20 -2.54 -35.22
C LEU A 9 -12.25 -2.73 -34.11
N ALA A 10 -12.31 -3.92 -33.52
CA ALA A 10 -13.11 -4.17 -32.33
C ALA A 10 -12.42 -3.53 -31.13
N LEU A 11 -12.90 -2.34 -30.74
CA LEU A 11 -12.52 -1.69 -29.50
C LEU A 11 -13.11 -2.51 -28.34
N ALA A 12 -12.33 -3.35 -27.69
CA ALA A 12 -12.75 -4.10 -26.52
C ALA A 12 -12.97 -3.11 -25.35
N LEU A 13 -14.23 -2.72 -25.13
CA LEU A 13 -14.65 -1.97 -23.95
C LEU A 13 -14.43 -2.86 -22.72
N LEU A 14 -13.38 -2.59 -21.95
CA LEU A 14 -13.21 -3.19 -20.62
C LEU A 14 -14.42 -2.83 -19.77
N PRO A 15 -14.98 -3.78 -19.00
CA PRO A 15 -16.13 -3.50 -18.16
C PRO A 15 -15.79 -2.42 -17.12
N LEU A 16 -16.67 -1.43 -17.02
CA LEU A 16 -16.57 -0.28 -16.09
C LEU A 16 -16.09 -0.64 -14.65
N PRO A 17 -16.52 -1.78 -14.02
CA PRO A 17 -16.04 -2.16 -12.70
C PRO A 17 -14.52 -2.40 -12.64
N ALA A 18 -13.91 -2.97 -13.66
CA ALA A 18 -12.47 -3.25 -13.68
C ALA A 18 -11.62 -1.97 -13.72
N VAL A 19 -12.12 -0.90 -14.31
CA VAL A 19 -11.45 0.41 -14.35
C VAL A 19 -11.54 1.10 -12.99
N ALA A 20 -12.69 1.05 -12.33
CA ALA A 20 -12.88 1.61 -10.99
C ALA A 20 -12.00 0.89 -9.95
N GLN A 21 -11.92 -0.43 -9.99
CA GLN A 21 -11.07 -1.24 -9.11
C GLN A 21 -9.58 -0.90 -9.24
N ARG A 22 -9.08 -0.68 -10.45
CA ARG A 22 -7.70 -0.23 -10.69
C ARG A 22 -7.44 1.16 -10.11
N SER A 23 -8.41 2.07 -10.22
CA SER A 23 -8.27 3.42 -9.66
C SER A 23 -8.15 3.41 -8.14
N ASP A 24 -8.91 2.55 -7.46
CA ASP A 24 -8.89 2.42 -6.01
C ASP A 24 -7.60 1.76 -5.50
N ALA A 25 -7.13 0.71 -6.15
CA ALA A 25 -5.83 0.09 -5.85
C ALA A 25 -4.68 1.09 -6.01
N LEU A 26 -4.64 1.85 -7.13
CA LEU A 26 -3.65 2.90 -7.35
C LEU A 26 -3.73 4.02 -6.29
N ALA A 27 -4.94 4.36 -5.81
CA ALA A 27 -5.12 5.34 -4.75
C ALA A 27 -4.55 4.83 -3.41
N VAL A 28 -4.67 3.52 -3.12
CA VAL A 28 -4.05 2.90 -1.93
C VAL A 28 -2.52 2.90 -2.05
N GLU A 29 -1.97 2.53 -3.20
CA GLU A 29 -0.51 2.53 -3.46
C GLU A 29 0.09 3.93 -3.29
N ARG A 30 -0.51 4.94 -3.92
CA ARG A 30 -0.05 6.33 -3.80
C ARG A 30 -0.11 6.84 -2.36
N ALA A 31 -1.17 6.52 -1.64
CA ALA A 31 -1.28 6.88 -0.23
C ALA A 31 -0.17 6.23 0.61
N ALA A 32 0.15 4.95 0.35
CA ALA A 32 1.15 4.20 1.08
C ALA A 32 2.55 4.85 1.02
N LEU A 33 2.92 5.48 -0.12
CA LEU A 33 4.23 6.11 -0.31
C LEU A 33 4.48 7.34 0.59
N THR A 34 3.43 7.96 1.14
CA THR A 34 3.52 9.21 1.90
C THR A 34 2.86 9.13 3.28
N MET A 35 2.55 7.92 3.76
CA MET A 35 1.87 7.74 5.04
C MET A 35 2.73 8.18 6.23
N ARG A 36 2.16 9.04 7.06
CA ARG A 36 2.71 9.36 8.38
C ARG A 36 2.28 8.32 9.41
N PRO A 37 2.99 8.18 10.53
CA PRO A 37 2.60 7.27 11.61
C PRO A 37 1.12 7.45 12.02
N GLY A 38 0.38 6.35 12.10
CA GLY A 38 -1.06 6.35 12.36
C GLY A 38 -1.95 6.50 11.13
N ALA A 39 -1.39 6.84 9.95
CA ALA A 39 -2.14 6.93 8.71
C ALA A 39 -2.48 5.55 8.13
N HIS A 40 -3.60 5.51 7.43
CA HIS A 40 -4.04 4.32 6.72
C HIS A 40 -4.95 4.69 5.54
N ARG A 41 -5.08 3.77 4.59
CA ARG A 41 -6.09 3.78 3.53
C ARG A 41 -6.78 2.42 3.48
N TRP A 42 -8.08 2.42 3.33
CA TRP A 42 -8.91 1.23 3.17
C TRP A 42 -9.88 1.45 2.01
N ALA A 43 -9.89 0.53 1.06
CA ALA A 43 -10.70 0.58 -0.16
C ALA A 43 -11.19 -0.83 -0.53
N ASP A 44 -11.59 -1.64 0.47
CA ASP A 44 -12.09 -2.99 0.22
C ASP A 44 -13.47 -2.95 -0.45
N ASP A 45 -13.59 -3.73 -1.52
CA ASP A 45 -14.85 -4.06 -2.16
C ASP A 45 -15.10 -5.57 -1.92
N PRO A 46 -16.09 -5.93 -1.10
CA PRO A 46 -16.40 -7.34 -0.81
C PRO A 46 -16.84 -8.16 -2.03
N THR A 47 -17.18 -7.51 -3.15
CA THR A 47 -17.52 -8.20 -4.41
C THR A 47 -16.30 -8.68 -5.18
N LEU A 48 -15.09 -8.21 -4.83
CA LEU A 48 -13.84 -8.68 -5.42
C LEU A 48 -13.60 -10.16 -5.06
N PRO A 49 -13.16 -10.96 -6.03
CA PRO A 49 -12.87 -12.37 -5.80
C PRO A 49 -11.59 -12.58 -5.00
N GLY A 50 -11.51 -13.72 -4.33
CA GLY A 50 -10.31 -14.19 -3.65
C GLY A 50 -10.27 -13.93 -2.15
N PRO A 51 -9.37 -14.62 -1.44
CA PRO A 51 -9.17 -14.47 0.00
C PRO A 51 -8.49 -13.15 0.31
N VAL A 52 -8.70 -12.68 1.56
CA VAL A 52 -7.93 -11.55 2.10
C VAL A 52 -6.61 -12.07 2.66
N SER A 53 -5.51 -11.49 2.20
CA SER A 53 -4.15 -11.74 2.69
C SER A 53 -3.47 -10.45 3.13
N ILE A 54 -2.47 -10.57 4.01
CA ILE A 54 -1.78 -9.44 4.62
C ILE A 54 -0.28 -9.62 4.45
N VAL A 55 0.42 -8.56 4.04
CA VAL A 55 1.88 -8.52 4.02
C VAL A 55 2.34 -7.39 4.96
N VAL A 56 3.18 -7.71 5.93
CA VAL A 56 3.76 -6.76 6.87
C VAL A 56 5.24 -6.61 6.58
N SER A 57 5.65 -5.44 6.12
CA SER A 57 7.05 -5.08 5.93
C SER A 57 7.62 -4.48 7.21
N VAL A 58 8.54 -5.19 7.85
CA VAL A 58 9.19 -4.71 9.08
C VAL A 58 10.05 -3.48 8.81
N PRO A 59 10.91 -3.43 7.76
CA PRO A 59 11.74 -2.25 7.51
C PRO A 59 10.92 -1.00 7.15
N MET A 60 9.79 -1.16 6.44
CA MET A 60 8.92 -0.04 6.10
C MET A 60 8.01 0.40 7.25
N GLN A 61 7.82 -0.42 8.29
CA GLN A 61 6.81 -0.25 9.32
C GLN A 61 5.41 -0.04 8.69
N MET A 62 5.08 -0.91 7.73
CA MET A 62 3.82 -0.86 6.99
C MET A 62 3.19 -2.25 6.84
N ALA A 63 1.88 -2.28 6.71
CA ALA A 63 1.12 -3.45 6.31
C ALA A 63 0.27 -3.14 5.08
N PHE A 64 0.19 -4.13 4.19
CA PHE A 64 -0.56 -4.11 2.93
C PHE A 64 -1.57 -5.24 2.95
N VAL A 65 -2.79 -4.95 2.54
CA VAL A 65 -3.89 -5.92 2.54
C VAL A 65 -4.37 -6.11 1.12
N TYR A 66 -4.46 -7.35 0.72
CA TYR A 66 -4.91 -7.75 -0.62
C TYR A 66 -6.19 -8.57 -0.52
N ARG A 67 -7.04 -8.46 -1.54
CA ARG A 67 -8.11 -9.42 -1.83
C ARG A 67 -7.82 -10.04 -3.19
N GLY A 68 -7.50 -11.34 -3.22
CA GLY A 68 -6.84 -11.92 -4.38
C GLY A 68 -5.56 -11.13 -4.72
N ASP A 69 -5.46 -10.61 -5.94
CA ASP A 69 -4.32 -9.82 -6.41
C ASP A 69 -4.52 -8.29 -6.29
N VAL A 70 -5.67 -7.84 -5.75
CA VAL A 70 -6.00 -6.42 -5.66
C VAL A 70 -5.59 -5.86 -4.30
N LEU A 71 -4.77 -4.80 -4.27
CA LEU A 71 -4.43 -4.07 -3.06
C LEU A 71 -5.65 -3.27 -2.58
N ILE A 72 -6.22 -3.66 -1.44
CA ILE A 72 -7.43 -3.07 -0.86
C ILE A 72 -7.16 -2.22 0.38
N GLY A 73 -5.96 -2.28 0.93
CA GLY A 73 -5.62 -1.49 2.11
C GLY A 73 -4.13 -1.36 2.35
N ALA A 74 -3.72 -0.23 2.91
CA ALA A 74 -2.37 0.01 3.41
C ALA A 74 -2.42 0.80 4.70
N THR A 75 -1.50 0.54 5.61
CA THR A 75 -1.40 1.22 6.89
C THR A 75 0.03 1.23 7.41
N THR A 76 0.37 2.25 8.18
CA THR A 76 1.56 2.19 9.02
C THR A 76 1.34 1.24 10.20
N VAL A 77 2.43 0.62 10.66
CA VAL A 77 2.39 -0.29 11.82
C VAL A 77 3.45 0.12 12.84
N SER A 78 3.41 -0.50 14.03
CA SER A 78 4.51 -0.50 14.98
C SER A 78 4.77 -1.93 15.41
N THR A 79 5.87 -2.50 14.91
CA THR A 79 6.31 -3.87 15.19
C THR A 79 7.11 -3.97 16.48
N GLY A 80 7.66 -5.14 16.79
CA GLY A 80 8.47 -5.39 17.98
C GLY A 80 9.76 -4.58 18.01
N LYS A 81 10.05 -3.96 19.15
CA LYS A 81 11.29 -3.21 19.41
C LYS A 81 12.52 -4.13 19.44
N PRO A 82 13.76 -3.58 19.37
CA PRO A 82 14.98 -4.37 19.58
C PRO A 82 14.92 -5.25 20.85
N GLY A 83 15.33 -6.51 20.73
CA GLY A 83 15.22 -7.51 21.78
C GLY A 83 13.84 -8.13 21.98
N LYS A 84 12.82 -7.64 21.25
CA LYS A 84 11.44 -8.16 21.21
C LYS A 84 10.87 -8.04 19.80
N THR A 85 11.68 -8.37 18.79
CA THR A 85 11.35 -8.23 17.38
C THR A 85 10.14 -9.08 17.00
N THR A 86 9.32 -8.59 16.08
CA THR A 86 8.28 -9.38 15.43
C THR A 86 8.98 -10.43 14.55
N PRO A 87 8.70 -11.73 14.73
CA PRO A 87 9.36 -12.76 13.94
C PRO A 87 8.91 -12.73 12.48
N ILE A 88 9.87 -12.85 11.57
CA ILE A 88 9.65 -12.98 10.14
C ILE A 88 9.09 -14.37 9.83
N GLY A 89 8.16 -14.47 8.89
CA GLY A 89 7.58 -15.74 8.47
C GLY A 89 6.17 -15.61 7.91
N GLU A 90 5.62 -16.76 7.55
CA GLU A 90 4.23 -16.88 7.11
C GLU A 90 3.37 -17.43 8.25
N TYR A 91 2.23 -16.84 8.45
CA TYR A 91 1.32 -17.14 9.55
C TYR A 91 -0.11 -17.28 9.04
N ALA A 92 -0.89 -18.07 9.78
CA ALA A 92 -2.34 -18.05 9.68
C ALA A 92 -2.93 -17.28 10.87
N ILE A 93 -4.09 -16.66 10.69
CA ILE A 93 -4.86 -16.08 11.80
C ILE A 93 -5.44 -17.22 12.64
N LEU A 94 -4.87 -17.48 13.81
CA LEU A 94 -5.21 -18.62 14.68
C LEU A 94 -6.43 -18.33 15.57
N GLN A 95 -6.64 -17.06 15.93
CA GLN A 95 -7.71 -16.61 16.81
C GLN A 95 -8.07 -15.16 16.51
N LYS A 96 -9.36 -14.82 16.64
CA LYS A 96 -9.88 -13.45 16.52
C LYS A 96 -10.67 -13.10 17.75
N ARG A 97 -10.40 -11.94 18.37
CA ARG A 97 -11.11 -11.42 19.54
C ARG A 97 -11.33 -9.92 19.36
N PRO A 98 -12.59 -9.42 19.32
CA PRO A 98 -12.85 -7.98 19.24
C PRO A 98 -12.30 -7.23 20.46
N PHE A 99 -12.33 -7.87 21.62
CA PHE A 99 -11.76 -7.39 22.87
C PHE A 99 -10.84 -8.47 23.46
N HIS A 100 -9.58 -8.13 23.66
CA HIS A 100 -8.59 -8.98 24.30
C HIS A 100 -7.70 -8.12 25.18
N ARG A 101 -7.13 -8.74 26.24
CA ARG A 101 -6.10 -8.15 27.08
C ARG A 101 -4.93 -9.09 27.13
N SER A 102 -3.72 -8.52 27.08
CA SER A 102 -2.49 -9.32 27.15
C SER A 102 -2.38 -10.01 28.50
N ASN A 103 -2.20 -11.31 28.48
CA ASN A 103 -1.85 -12.11 29.68
C ASN A 103 -0.33 -12.13 29.94
N LEU A 104 0.49 -11.57 29.03
CA LEU A 104 1.96 -11.51 29.15
C LEU A 104 2.48 -10.13 29.55
N TYR A 105 1.74 -9.03 29.24
CA TYR A 105 2.22 -7.65 29.39
C TYR A 105 1.17 -6.76 30.05
N ASN A 106 1.21 -6.67 31.39
CA ASN A 106 0.43 -5.72 32.22
C ASN A 106 -1.05 -5.59 31.85
N ASN A 107 -1.69 -6.69 31.43
CA ASN A 107 -3.09 -6.66 31.02
C ASN A 107 -3.40 -5.58 29.98
N ALA A 108 -2.43 -5.28 29.11
CA ALA A 108 -2.53 -4.23 28.08
C ALA A 108 -3.71 -4.52 27.13
N PRO A 109 -4.52 -3.51 26.76
CA PRO A 109 -5.62 -3.71 25.83
C PRO A 109 -5.11 -4.02 24.42
N MET A 110 -5.73 -4.99 23.78
CA MET A 110 -5.46 -5.44 22.41
C MET A 110 -6.79 -5.51 21.61
N PRO A 111 -7.43 -4.37 21.30
CA PRO A 111 -8.68 -4.36 20.56
C PRO A 111 -8.51 -4.94 19.16
N PHE A 112 -9.53 -5.65 18.66
CA PHE A 112 -9.52 -6.31 17.33
C PHE A 112 -8.34 -7.25 17.14
N MET A 113 -7.97 -8.00 18.19
CA MET A 113 -6.83 -8.92 18.19
C MET A 113 -7.03 -10.05 17.18
N GLN A 114 -6.02 -10.27 16.37
CA GLN A 114 -5.85 -11.39 15.44
C GLN A 114 -4.52 -12.07 15.76
N ARG A 115 -4.60 -13.25 16.38
CA ARG A 115 -3.43 -14.01 16.87
C ARG A 115 -2.73 -14.71 15.71
N LEU A 116 -1.40 -14.59 15.67
CA LEU A 116 -0.54 -15.22 14.66
C LEU A 116 0.25 -16.42 15.22
N THR A 117 0.65 -16.35 16.50
CA THR A 117 1.36 -17.45 17.16
C THR A 117 0.77 -17.74 18.54
N TRP A 118 0.92 -18.97 19.01
CA TRP A 118 0.52 -19.32 20.39
C TRP A 118 1.44 -18.71 21.46
N ASP A 119 2.67 -18.32 21.08
CA ASP A 119 3.63 -17.62 21.95
C ASP A 119 3.29 -16.13 22.18
N GLY A 120 2.19 -15.65 21.58
CA GLY A 120 1.62 -14.35 21.91
C GLY A 120 1.80 -13.25 20.87
N VAL A 121 2.34 -13.54 19.68
CA VAL A 121 2.37 -12.57 18.58
C VAL A 121 0.98 -12.43 17.96
N ALA A 122 0.52 -11.18 17.80
CA ALA A 122 -0.77 -10.86 17.23
C ALA A 122 -0.75 -9.49 16.54
N MET A 123 -1.68 -9.27 15.62
CA MET A 123 -2.05 -7.93 15.14
C MET A 123 -3.20 -7.40 15.99
N HIS A 124 -3.18 -6.12 16.37
CA HIS A 124 -4.23 -5.48 17.15
C HIS A 124 -4.18 -3.95 17.03
N ALA A 125 -5.26 -3.27 17.41
CA ALA A 125 -5.24 -1.82 17.51
C ALA A 125 -4.29 -1.36 18.63
N GLY A 126 -3.49 -0.32 18.36
CA GLY A 126 -2.56 0.20 19.36
C GLY A 126 -1.92 1.53 18.97
N ASN A 127 -1.07 2.05 19.86
CA ASN A 127 -0.32 3.27 19.61
C ASN A 127 0.81 3.06 18.60
N LEU A 128 0.95 3.98 17.65
CA LEU A 128 1.94 3.97 16.58
C LEU A 128 2.85 5.20 16.70
N PRO A 129 3.98 5.09 17.39
CA PRO A 129 4.92 6.21 17.56
C PRO A 129 5.74 6.51 16.30
N GLY A 130 5.66 5.68 15.24
CA GLY A 130 6.42 5.84 14.02
C GLY A 130 7.68 4.96 13.93
N PHE A 131 7.89 4.12 14.92
CA PHE A 131 9.02 3.19 14.99
C PHE A 131 8.60 1.89 15.70
N PRO A 132 9.41 0.81 15.64
CA PRO A 132 9.18 -0.42 16.38
C PRO A 132 9.16 -0.18 17.89
N ALA A 133 8.00 -0.42 18.55
CA ALA A 133 7.83 -0.11 19.98
C ALA A 133 7.03 -1.18 20.75
N SER A 134 6.60 -2.26 20.10
CA SER A 134 5.85 -3.34 20.76
C SER A 134 6.79 -4.36 21.42
N HIS A 135 6.20 -5.38 22.02
CA HIS A 135 6.92 -6.54 22.56
C HIS A 135 6.81 -7.79 21.65
N GLY A 136 6.67 -7.56 20.33
CA GLY A 136 6.55 -8.60 19.31
C GLY A 136 5.24 -8.54 18.51
N CYS A 137 4.17 -7.97 19.05
CA CYS A 137 2.92 -7.76 18.33
C CYS A 137 3.04 -6.69 17.23
N ILE A 138 2.11 -6.70 16.30
CA ILE A 138 1.99 -5.71 15.22
C ILE A 138 0.83 -4.79 15.59
N ARG A 139 1.14 -3.55 15.98
CA ARG A 139 0.14 -2.53 16.28
C ARG A 139 -0.27 -1.82 15.01
N ILE A 140 -1.57 -1.60 14.84
CA ILE A 140 -2.18 -0.92 13.70
C ILE A 140 -3.19 0.14 14.19
N PRO A 141 -3.55 1.16 13.38
CA PRO A 141 -4.55 2.16 13.74
C PRO A 141 -5.91 1.52 14.03
N THR A 142 -6.65 2.05 15.00
CA THR A 142 -7.92 1.44 15.48
C THR A 142 -8.97 1.32 14.37
N ALA A 143 -9.11 2.35 13.52
CA ALA A 143 -10.07 2.29 12.41
C ALA A 143 -9.70 1.20 11.39
N PHE A 144 -8.42 1.09 11.05
CA PHE A 144 -7.91 0.04 10.17
C PHE A 144 -8.05 -1.34 10.81
N ALA A 145 -7.73 -1.49 12.09
CA ALA A 145 -7.88 -2.75 12.82
C ALA A 145 -9.32 -3.28 12.80
N ARG A 146 -10.30 -2.38 12.94
CA ARG A 146 -11.73 -2.72 12.86
C ARG A 146 -12.10 -3.23 11.46
N ALA A 147 -11.70 -2.50 10.40
CA ALA A 147 -11.98 -2.88 9.03
C ALA A 147 -11.31 -4.21 8.66
N LEU A 148 -10.03 -4.37 8.99
CA LEU A 148 -9.28 -5.61 8.77
C LEU A 148 -9.88 -6.79 9.54
N PHE A 149 -10.30 -6.58 10.78
CA PHE A 149 -10.97 -7.60 11.58
C PHE A 149 -12.29 -8.06 10.95
N ALA A 150 -13.04 -7.18 10.32
CA ALA A 150 -14.27 -7.54 9.61
C ALA A 150 -14.00 -8.30 8.31
N ALA A 151 -12.95 -7.90 7.57
CA ALA A 151 -12.64 -8.45 6.24
C ALA A 151 -11.92 -9.80 6.27
N THR A 152 -11.22 -10.14 7.35
CA THR A 152 -10.45 -11.39 7.48
C THR A 152 -11.25 -12.53 8.09
N ALA A 153 -10.79 -13.77 7.91
CA ALA A 153 -11.32 -14.98 8.55
C ALA A 153 -10.23 -15.70 9.36
N LEU A 154 -10.62 -16.69 10.18
CA LEU A 154 -9.67 -17.64 10.74
C LEU A 154 -8.97 -18.40 9.59
N GLY A 155 -7.68 -18.69 9.74
CA GLY A 155 -6.85 -19.26 8.69
C GLY A 155 -6.37 -18.25 7.63
N GLY A 156 -6.82 -16.98 7.68
CA GLY A 156 -6.35 -15.93 6.79
C GLY A 156 -4.83 -15.76 6.83
N GLN A 157 -4.20 -15.57 5.67
CA GLN A 157 -2.75 -15.56 5.52
C GLN A 157 -2.14 -14.22 5.90
N VAL A 158 -1.03 -14.26 6.63
CA VAL A 158 -0.24 -13.09 7.03
C VAL A 158 1.24 -13.40 6.82
N ALA A 159 1.89 -12.69 5.91
CA ALA A 159 3.33 -12.74 5.72
C ALA A 159 3.99 -11.56 6.46
N VAL A 160 4.95 -11.83 7.33
CA VAL A 160 5.83 -10.84 7.93
C VAL A 160 7.18 -10.95 7.27
N VAL A 161 7.62 -9.89 6.59
CA VAL A 161 8.83 -9.90 5.76
C VAL A 161 9.84 -8.83 6.20
N ASN A 162 11.11 -9.10 5.92
CA ASN A 162 12.20 -8.14 6.13
C ASN A 162 12.60 -7.45 4.82
N ASP A 163 11.63 -7.25 3.93
CA ASP A 163 11.83 -6.67 2.61
C ASP A 163 11.07 -5.35 2.47
N VAL A 164 11.59 -4.48 1.59
CA VAL A 164 10.88 -3.30 1.11
C VAL A 164 9.92 -3.75 0.01
N ILE A 165 8.63 -3.50 0.21
CA ILE A 165 7.60 -3.83 -0.77
C ILE A 165 7.59 -2.77 -1.87
N ALA A 166 7.96 -3.18 -3.10
CA ALA A 166 7.82 -2.35 -4.28
C ALA A 166 6.46 -2.62 -4.94
N PHE A 167 5.75 -1.57 -5.29
CA PHE A 167 4.48 -1.70 -6.01
C PHE A 167 4.73 -1.81 -7.51
N PRO A 168 4.23 -2.86 -8.20
CA PRO A 168 4.44 -3.05 -9.64
C PRO A 168 3.87 -1.92 -10.50
N ALA A 169 2.82 -1.23 -10.00
CA ALA A 169 2.18 -0.13 -10.70
C ALA A 169 2.90 1.21 -10.52
N TYR A 170 3.78 1.35 -9.54
CA TYR A 170 4.65 2.51 -9.42
C TYR A 170 5.93 2.28 -10.24
N ARG A 171 5.85 2.58 -11.54
CA ARG A 171 7.04 2.87 -12.35
C ARG A 171 7.33 4.36 -12.20
N PRO A 172 8.49 4.75 -11.64
CA PRO A 172 8.94 6.17 -11.66
C PRO A 172 9.09 6.72 -13.08
N ALA A 173 8.93 5.85 -14.08
CA ALA A 173 9.15 6.11 -15.50
C ALA A 173 7.89 6.26 -16.34
N ASP A 174 6.69 6.26 -15.75
CA ASP A 174 5.56 6.83 -16.49
C ASP A 174 5.65 8.36 -16.30
N PRO A 175 6.23 9.08 -17.25
CA PRO A 175 6.35 10.52 -17.14
C PRO A 175 4.94 11.07 -16.98
N VAL A 176 4.73 11.87 -15.95
CA VAL A 176 3.49 12.64 -15.83
C VAL A 176 3.49 13.55 -17.05
N PRO A 177 2.61 13.38 -18.05
CA PRO A 177 2.69 14.10 -19.33
C PRO A 177 2.77 15.62 -19.17
N ARG A 178 2.33 16.12 -18.02
CA ARG A 178 2.35 17.52 -17.63
C ARG A 178 3.75 18.01 -17.20
N LEU A 179 4.55 17.15 -16.57
CA LEU A 179 5.92 17.50 -16.14
C LEU A 179 6.88 17.52 -17.32
N GLU A 180 6.72 16.59 -18.29
CA GLU A 180 7.54 16.58 -19.52
C GLU A 180 7.25 17.81 -20.38
N ALA A 181 5.98 18.21 -20.51
CA ALA A 181 5.61 19.42 -21.22
C ALA A 181 6.19 20.68 -20.53
N GLU A 182 6.22 20.70 -19.20
CA GLU A 182 6.77 21.83 -18.43
C GLU A 182 8.29 21.87 -18.49
N VAL A 183 8.97 20.74 -18.39
CA VAL A 183 10.44 20.63 -18.56
C VAL A 183 10.86 20.96 -19.99
N ALA A 184 10.12 20.50 -21.00
CA ALA A 184 10.38 20.86 -22.41
C ALA A 184 10.15 22.36 -22.66
N MET A 185 9.16 22.96 -22.02
CA MET A 185 8.87 24.40 -22.10
C MET A 185 9.94 25.25 -21.43
N LEU A 186 10.54 24.78 -20.32
CA LEU A 186 11.66 25.43 -19.64
C LEU A 186 12.96 25.28 -20.39
N ALA A 187 13.26 24.11 -20.97
CA ALA A 187 14.43 23.87 -21.81
C ALA A 187 14.42 24.71 -23.10
N GLY A 188 13.24 24.87 -23.72
CA GLY A 188 13.08 25.71 -24.92
C GLY A 188 13.14 27.22 -24.68
N ARG A 189 13.15 27.68 -23.41
CA ARG A 189 13.35 29.08 -23.05
C ARG A 189 14.82 29.48 -23.00
N ASP A 190 15.70 28.60 -22.59
CA ASP A 190 17.15 28.86 -22.49
C ASP A 190 17.80 29.05 -23.87
N ASP A 191 17.35 28.34 -24.90
CA ASP A 191 17.90 28.46 -26.25
C ASP A 191 17.55 29.82 -26.90
N ARG A 192 16.48 30.51 -26.49
CA ARG A 192 16.12 31.82 -27.05
C ARG A 192 16.87 32.98 -26.40
N VAL A 193 17.41 32.80 -25.20
CA VAL A 193 18.20 33.82 -24.52
C VAL A 193 19.66 33.83 -25.05
N SER A 194 20.17 32.67 -25.51
CA SER A 194 21.53 32.58 -26.04
C SER A 194 21.72 33.06 -27.46
N SER A 195 20.65 33.22 -28.25
CA SER A 195 20.73 33.65 -29.67
C SER A 195 20.53 35.15 -29.92
N GLY A 196 20.31 35.94 -28.87
CA GLY A 196 19.97 37.38 -28.95
C GLY A 196 21.14 38.38 -28.80
N GLY A 197 22.39 37.95 -28.70
CA GLY A 197 23.54 38.79 -28.33
C GLY A 197 24.67 38.89 -29.33
N ARG A 198 24.42 39.24 -30.58
CA ARG A 198 25.44 39.81 -31.48
C ARG A 198 24.81 40.75 -32.48
N ARG A 199 24.67 41.98 -32.17
CA ARG A 199 24.63 43.06 -33.15
C ARG A 199 25.76 44.01 -32.90
N GLY A 200 26.54 44.15 -34.00
CA GLY A 200 27.81 44.82 -34.07
C GLY A 200 27.75 46.32 -33.81
N GLU A 201 28.86 46.80 -33.38
CA GLU A 201 29.27 48.21 -33.30
C GLU A 201 29.65 48.71 -34.70
N PRO A 202 29.15 49.87 -35.16
CA PRO A 202 29.71 50.55 -36.33
C PRO A 202 30.84 51.48 -35.91
N ARG A 203 31.81 51.58 -36.80
CA ARG A 203 32.96 52.48 -36.74
C ARG A 203 32.56 53.96 -36.79
#